data_0effd0db03475d549694f9bccbef1002
#
_entry.id   0effd0db03475d549694f9bccbef1002
#
_cell.length_a   1.000
_cell.length_b   1.000
_cell.length_c   1.000
_cell.angle_alpha   90.00
_cell.angle_beta   90.00
_cell.angle_gamma   90.00
#
_symmetry.space_group_name_H-M   'P 1'
#
loop_
_entity.id
_entity.type
_entity.pdbx_description
1 polymer ?
#
loop_
_entity_poly.entity_id
_entity_poly.type
_entity_poly.pdbx_seq_one_letter_code
_entity_poly.pdbx_strand_id
1 'polypeptide(L)'
;LGGRLVLGGETGRGTVVELILPLTLAILPTLRTACAGRSLAVPLRQIIDLQTFDADQVQMRGDVPLWSGTQPAIPLHFLDQWLGAPKGLRKLLVRVSTRRGDCGLVVDAVEGREDIVVKPPGALLRGLPGYGGAAVTGDGRIAVILNPDELTTMAVEA
;
A
#
# COMPACT_ATOMS: atom_id res chain seq x y z
N LEU A 1 14.01 1.19 -11.23
CA LEU A 1 14.10 1.86 -12.52
C LEU A 1 13.79 0.84 -13.61
N GLY A 2 12.67 0.99 -14.32
CA GLY A 2 12.24 0.08 -15.38
C GLY A 2 12.96 0.34 -16.71
N GLY A 3 14.28 0.13 -16.76
CA GLY A 3 15.06 0.23 -17.98
C GLY A 3 15.30 -1.12 -18.65
N ARG A 4 15.66 -1.10 -19.92
CA ARG A 4 16.05 -2.28 -20.70
C ARG A 4 17.44 -2.07 -21.30
N LEU A 5 18.29 -3.09 -21.19
CA LEU A 5 19.60 -3.12 -21.81
C LEU A 5 19.58 -4.15 -22.95
N VAL A 6 19.99 -3.72 -24.13
CA VAL A 6 20.11 -4.57 -25.29
C VAL A 6 21.57 -4.60 -25.71
N LEU A 7 22.12 -5.81 -25.88
CA LEU A 7 23.45 -6.04 -26.37
C LEU A 7 23.39 -6.52 -27.84
N GLY A 8 24.13 -5.87 -28.73
CA GLY A 8 24.24 -6.25 -30.11
C GLY A 8 25.66 -6.01 -30.60
N GLY A 9 25.98 -6.51 -31.78
CA GLY A 9 27.29 -6.31 -32.42
C GLY A 9 27.55 -7.32 -33.52
N GLU A 10 28.48 -6.99 -34.39
CA GLU A 10 28.97 -7.89 -35.44
C GLU A 10 30.40 -8.30 -35.15
N THR A 11 30.70 -9.57 -35.38
CA THR A 11 32.05 -10.10 -35.21
C THR A 11 33.05 -9.30 -36.04
N GLY A 12 34.09 -8.73 -35.39
CA GLY A 12 35.10 -7.89 -36.00
C GLY A 12 34.76 -6.39 -36.10
N ARG A 13 33.55 -5.96 -35.69
CA ARG A 13 33.12 -4.54 -35.70
C ARG A 13 32.86 -3.94 -34.34
N GLY A 14 32.93 -4.73 -33.27
CA GLY A 14 32.72 -4.29 -31.90
C GLY A 14 31.35 -4.64 -31.35
N THR A 15 31.12 -4.21 -30.11
CA THR A 15 29.86 -4.46 -29.36
C THR A 15 29.08 -3.16 -29.23
N VAL A 16 27.78 -3.22 -29.50
CA VAL A 16 26.85 -2.12 -29.29
C VAL A 16 26.05 -2.41 -28.03
N VAL A 17 26.02 -1.45 -27.10
CA VAL A 17 25.21 -1.50 -25.89
C VAL A 17 24.15 -0.42 -26.00
N GLU A 18 22.91 -0.81 -26.07
CA GLU A 18 21.75 0.11 -26.05
C GLU A 18 21.10 0.08 -24.69
N LEU A 19 21.03 1.24 -24.03
CA LEU A 19 20.42 1.42 -22.76
C LEU A 19 19.14 2.26 -22.92
N ILE A 20 17.98 1.62 -22.77
CA ILE A 20 16.68 2.28 -22.82
C ILE A 20 16.25 2.58 -21.39
N LEU A 21 16.17 3.86 -21.03
CA LEU A 21 15.77 4.33 -19.71
C LEU A 21 14.44 5.08 -19.81
N PRO A 22 13.51 4.88 -18.86
CA PRO A 22 12.33 5.72 -18.78
C PRO A 22 12.72 7.15 -18.40
N LEU A 23 12.13 8.14 -19.07
CA LEU A 23 12.40 9.57 -18.83
C LEU A 23 11.75 10.09 -17.54
N THR A 24 10.83 9.33 -16.95
CA THR A 24 10.06 9.75 -15.76
C THR A 24 10.30 8.78 -14.60
N LEU A 25 10.57 9.34 -13.42
CA LEU A 25 10.49 8.61 -12.16
C LEU A 25 9.03 8.22 -11.91
N ALA A 26 8.77 7.00 -11.42
CA ALA A 26 7.46 6.59 -10.97
C ALA A 26 7.15 7.30 -9.64
N ILE A 27 6.59 8.51 -9.71
CA ILE A 27 6.14 9.28 -8.55
C ILE A 27 4.71 8.86 -8.24
N LEU A 28 4.46 8.49 -7.00
CA LEU A 28 3.16 8.09 -6.50
C LEU A 28 2.72 9.06 -5.39
N PRO A 29 1.66 9.85 -5.63
CA PRO A 29 1.03 10.62 -4.56
C PRO A 29 0.41 9.70 -3.53
N THR A 30 0.76 9.86 -2.26
CA THR A 30 0.32 9.01 -1.16
C THR A 30 -0.14 9.81 0.05
N LEU A 31 -0.93 9.13 0.89
CA LEU A 31 -1.20 9.52 2.26
C LEU A 31 -0.32 8.66 3.17
N ARG A 32 0.57 9.30 3.91
CA ARG A 32 1.37 8.63 4.93
C ARG A 32 0.52 8.37 6.15
N THR A 33 0.58 7.14 6.64
CA THR A 33 -0.10 6.69 7.84
C THR A 33 0.89 5.98 8.76
N ALA A 34 0.62 6.00 10.05
CA ALA A 34 1.34 5.22 11.03
C ALA A 34 0.46 4.08 11.55
N CYS A 35 1.04 2.90 11.66
CA CYS A 35 0.37 1.73 12.24
C CYS A 35 1.39 0.84 12.95
N ALA A 36 1.17 0.56 14.23
CA ALA A 36 2.04 -0.25 15.07
C ALA A 36 3.53 0.17 15.00
N GLY A 37 3.78 1.49 15.01
CA GLY A 37 5.13 2.08 14.93
C GLY A 37 5.80 2.02 13.55
N ARG A 38 5.08 1.60 12.51
CA ARG A 38 5.58 1.54 11.13
C ARG A 38 4.92 2.59 10.26
N SER A 39 5.66 3.11 9.27
CA SER A 39 5.15 4.04 8.28
C SER A 39 4.60 3.28 7.08
N LEU A 40 3.35 3.59 6.71
CA LEU A 40 2.66 3.02 5.56
C LEU A 40 2.28 4.15 4.61
N ALA A 41 2.26 3.87 3.32
CA ALA A 41 1.86 4.80 2.28
C ALA A 41 0.65 4.25 1.52
N VAL A 42 -0.47 4.97 1.59
CA VAL A 42 -1.71 4.61 0.89
C VAL A 42 -1.83 5.48 -0.36
N PRO A 43 -1.98 4.89 -1.57
CA PRO A 43 -2.13 5.68 -2.79
C PRO A 43 -3.33 6.62 -2.73
N LEU A 44 -3.12 7.94 -2.92
CA LEU A 44 -4.17 8.96 -2.83
C LEU A 44 -5.33 8.72 -3.78
N ARG A 45 -5.04 8.19 -4.98
CA ARG A 45 -6.08 7.91 -5.99
C ARG A 45 -7.15 6.92 -5.55
N GLN A 46 -6.87 6.11 -4.54
CA GLN A 46 -7.80 5.10 -4.02
C GLN A 46 -8.53 5.58 -2.76
N ILE A 47 -8.09 6.68 -2.14
CA ILE A 47 -8.69 7.19 -0.90
C ILE A 47 -9.99 7.91 -1.24
N ILE A 48 -11.06 7.54 -0.54
CA ILE A 48 -12.37 8.16 -0.62
C ILE A 48 -12.49 9.22 0.48
N ASP A 49 -12.32 8.81 1.74
CA ASP A 49 -12.40 9.67 2.92
C ASP A 49 -11.60 9.13 4.11
N LEU A 50 -11.57 9.93 5.16
CA LEU A 50 -10.97 9.62 6.45
C LEU A 50 -12.03 9.77 7.53
N GLN A 51 -12.15 8.78 8.41
CA GLN A 51 -13.11 8.76 9.52
C GLN A 51 -12.41 8.41 10.83
N THR A 52 -13.00 8.80 11.93
CA THR A 52 -12.59 8.28 13.25
C THR A 52 -13.02 6.82 13.34
N PHE A 53 -12.11 5.96 13.75
CA PHE A 53 -12.45 4.54 13.97
C PHE A 53 -13.10 4.38 15.36
N ASP A 54 -14.22 3.70 15.38
CA ASP A 54 -14.95 3.34 16.59
C ASP A 54 -15.22 1.82 16.60
N ALA A 55 -14.68 1.13 17.57
CA ALA A 55 -14.81 -0.32 17.67
C ALA A 55 -16.26 -0.79 17.84
N ASP A 56 -17.12 0.05 18.40
CA ASP A 56 -18.54 -0.27 18.60
C ASP A 56 -19.33 -0.32 17.28
N GLN A 57 -18.78 0.25 16.22
CA GLN A 57 -19.35 0.20 14.87
C GLN A 57 -18.83 -0.98 14.02
N VAL A 58 -18.05 -1.86 14.61
CA VAL A 58 -17.57 -3.08 13.94
C VAL A 58 -18.60 -4.20 14.10
N GLN A 59 -19.06 -4.74 12.98
CA GLN A 59 -19.95 -5.89 12.93
C GLN A 59 -19.24 -7.06 12.28
N MET A 60 -19.42 -8.26 12.83
CA MET A 60 -18.85 -9.47 12.25
C MET A 60 -19.86 -10.16 11.32
N ARG A 61 -19.44 -10.49 10.10
CA ARG A 61 -20.17 -11.37 9.18
C ARG A 61 -19.33 -12.62 8.93
N GLY A 62 -19.56 -13.68 9.72
CA GLY A 62 -18.62 -14.78 9.80
C GLY A 62 -17.28 -14.27 10.36
N ASP A 63 -16.20 -14.52 9.65
CA ASP A 63 -14.85 -14.09 10.04
C ASP A 63 -14.45 -12.72 9.47
N VAL A 64 -15.37 -12.04 8.76
CA VAL A 64 -15.09 -10.75 8.12
C VAL A 64 -15.61 -9.62 8.99
N PRO A 65 -14.73 -8.73 9.50
CA PRO A 65 -15.15 -7.52 10.19
C PRO A 65 -15.66 -6.48 9.17
N LEU A 66 -16.82 -5.90 9.45
CA LEU A 66 -17.46 -4.88 8.64
C LEU A 66 -17.57 -3.57 9.43
N TRP A 67 -17.37 -2.46 8.74
CA TRP A 67 -17.63 -1.11 9.24
C TRP A 67 -19.08 -0.72 8.95
N SER A 68 -19.87 -0.49 9.97
CA SER A 68 -21.28 -0.09 9.86
C SER A 68 -21.49 1.43 9.81
N GLY A 69 -20.44 2.22 9.98
CA GLY A 69 -20.49 3.69 9.83
C GLY A 69 -20.72 4.17 8.40
N THR A 70 -20.80 3.25 7.43
CA THR A 70 -21.16 3.52 6.03
C THR A 70 -22.35 2.67 5.61
N GLN A 71 -23.07 3.15 4.57
CA GLN A 71 -24.18 2.42 3.96
C GLN A 71 -23.89 2.24 2.47
N PRO A 72 -23.69 1.01 1.98
CA PRO A 72 -23.62 -0.24 2.73
C PRO A 72 -22.38 -0.37 3.62
N ALA A 73 -22.44 -1.28 4.61
CA ALA A 73 -21.29 -1.60 5.45
C ALA A 73 -20.15 -2.17 4.60
N ILE A 74 -18.90 -1.78 4.90
CA ILE A 74 -17.71 -2.12 4.13
C ILE A 74 -16.76 -3.03 4.92
N PRO A 75 -16.00 -3.93 4.25
CA PRO A 75 -14.99 -4.75 4.91
C PRO A 75 -13.89 -3.90 5.56
N LEU A 76 -13.40 -4.35 6.72
CA LEU A 76 -12.28 -3.74 7.42
C LEU A 76 -11.02 -4.56 7.29
N HIS A 77 -9.89 -3.86 7.17
CA HIS A 77 -8.54 -4.41 7.26
C HIS A 77 -7.79 -3.73 8.40
N PHE A 78 -7.46 -4.52 9.42
CA PHE A 78 -6.62 -4.06 10.53
C PHE A 78 -5.15 -4.17 10.11
N LEU A 79 -4.52 -3.04 9.81
CA LEU A 79 -3.16 -3.04 9.25
C LEU A 79 -2.09 -3.47 10.26
N ASP A 80 -2.33 -3.36 11.56
CA ASP A 80 -1.48 -3.95 12.58
C ASP A 80 -1.42 -5.49 12.48
N GLN A 81 -2.57 -6.14 12.23
CA GLN A 81 -2.64 -7.59 11.99
C GLN A 81 -1.95 -7.97 10.67
N TRP A 82 -2.20 -7.21 9.61
CA TRP A 82 -1.53 -7.41 8.33
C TRP A 82 0.00 -7.32 8.43
N LEU A 83 0.50 -6.41 9.29
CA LEU A 83 1.93 -6.27 9.58
C LEU A 83 2.48 -7.37 10.48
N GLY A 84 1.64 -8.26 11.03
CA GLY A 84 2.04 -9.21 12.07
C GLY A 84 2.53 -8.52 13.34
N ALA A 85 2.05 -7.32 13.62
CA ALA A 85 2.46 -6.50 14.75
C ALA A 85 1.45 -6.62 15.92
N PRO A 86 1.85 -6.28 17.15
CA PRO A 86 0.91 -6.14 18.25
C PRO A 86 -0.18 -5.13 17.93
N LYS A 87 -1.35 -5.29 18.56
CA LYS A 87 -2.50 -4.40 18.38
C LYS A 87 -2.07 -2.94 18.58
N GLY A 88 -2.29 -2.11 17.56
CA GLY A 88 -2.05 -0.68 17.57
C GLY A 88 -3.16 0.11 18.26
N LEU A 89 -3.08 1.45 18.17
CA LEU A 89 -4.06 2.36 18.76
C LEU A 89 -5.41 2.35 18.04
N ARG A 90 -5.42 2.04 16.73
CA ARG A 90 -6.63 1.94 15.88
C ARG A 90 -7.56 3.14 16.04
N LYS A 91 -7.08 4.34 15.72
CA LYS A 91 -7.82 5.59 15.92
C LYS A 91 -8.56 6.08 14.69
N LEU A 92 -8.06 5.75 13.51
CA LEU A 92 -8.55 6.27 12.24
C LEU A 92 -8.85 5.15 11.26
N LEU A 93 -9.84 5.42 10.42
CA LEU A 93 -10.23 4.59 9.30
C LEU A 93 -9.99 5.37 8.00
N VAL A 94 -9.17 4.82 7.12
CA VAL A 94 -8.97 5.30 5.76
C VAL A 94 -9.86 4.48 4.85
N ARG A 95 -10.93 5.07 4.34
CA ARG A 95 -11.79 4.41 3.37
C ARG A 95 -11.17 4.49 1.99
N VAL A 96 -11.04 3.35 1.34
CA VAL A 96 -10.43 3.24 0.01
C VAL A 96 -11.35 2.51 -0.95
N SER A 97 -11.27 2.90 -2.23
CA SER A 97 -11.93 2.18 -3.32
C SER A 97 -10.97 1.19 -3.93
N THR A 98 -11.45 -0.04 -4.11
CA THR A 98 -10.70 -1.12 -4.75
C THR A 98 -11.50 -1.69 -5.92
N ARG A 99 -10.86 -2.54 -6.72
CA ARG A 99 -11.53 -3.24 -7.84
C ARG A 99 -12.70 -4.13 -7.39
N ARG A 100 -12.75 -4.50 -6.10
CA ARG A 100 -13.79 -5.36 -5.51
C ARG A 100 -14.83 -4.59 -4.71
N GLY A 101 -14.71 -3.28 -4.64
CA GLY A 101 -15.56 -2.39 -3.85
C GLY A 101 -14.77 -1.63 -2.81
N ASP A 102 -15.46 -0.83 -2.02
CA ASP A 102 -14.84 -0.05 -0.95
C ASP A 102 -14.46 -0.93 0.24
N CYS A 103 -13.37 -0.56 0.90
CA CYS A 103 -12.97 -1.15 2.18
C CYS A 103 -12.39 -0.09 3.12
N GLY A 104 -12.28 -0.41 4.39
CA GLY A 104 -11.69 0.44 5.41
C GLY A 104 -10.34 -0.10 5.88
N LEU A 105 -9.33 0.75 5.90
CA LEU A 105 -8.01 0.47 6.46
C LEU A 105 -7.92 1.11 7.83
N VAL A 106 -7.74 0.31 8.88
CA VAL A 106 -7.64 0.81 10.25
C VAL A 106 -6.19 1.09 10.59
N VAL A 107 -5.89 2.33 10.97
CA VAL A 107 -4.55 2.85 11.26
C VAL A 107 -4.53 3.59 12.61
N ASP A 108 -3.33 3.86 13.11
CA ASP A 108 -3.15 4.59 14.37
C ASP A 108 -3.18 6.11 14.16
N ALA A 109 -2.58 6.59 13.06
CA ALA A 109 -2.51 8.01 12.74
C ALA A 109 -2.34 8.25 11.25
N VAL A 110 -2.69 9.47 10.82
CA VAL A 110 -2.37 10.01 9.49
C VAL A 110 -1.30 11.08 9.68
N GLU A 111 -0.20 10.95 8.93
CA GLU A 111 0.96 11.84 9.03
C GLU A 111 0.96 12.95 7.97
N GLY A 112 0.21 12.79 6.87
CA GLY A 112 0.06 13.79 5.81
C GLY A 112 0.24 13.22 4.41
N ARG A 113 0.20 14.10 3.42
CA ARG A 113 0.40 13.76 2.01
C ARG A 113 1.88 13.83 1.66
N GLU A 114 2.34 12.90 0.85
CA GLU A 114 3.71 12.88 0.34
C GLU A 114 3.76 12.20 -1.03
N ASP A 115 4.48 12.82 -1.94
CA ASP A 115 4.82 12.22 -3.22
C ASP A 115 6.08 11.36 -3.04
N ILE A 116 5.96 10.08 -3.29
CA ILE A 116 7.06 9.13 -3.09
C ILE A 116 7.54 8.55 -4.42
N VAL A 117 8.83 8.25 -4.48
CA VAL A 117 9.43 7.51 -5.58
C VAL A 117 9.33 6.02 -5.27
N VAL A 118 8.53 5.32 -6.07
CA VAL A 118 8.29 3.88 -5.86
C VAL A 118 9.53 3.09 -6.26
N LYS A 119 10.06 2.32 -5.32
CA LYS A 119 11.02 1.25 -5.61
C LYS A 119 10.25 -0.06 -5.74
N PRO A 120 10.37 -0.75 -6.89
CA PRO A 120 9.71 -2.04 -7.07
C PRO A 120 10.09 -3.00 -5.95
N PRO A 121 9.17 -3.87 -5.51
CA PRO A 121 9.48 -4.86 -4.50
C PRO A 121 10.62 -5.78 -4.98
N GLY A 122 11.54 -6.07 -4.08
CA GLY A 122 12.56 -7.11 -4.31
C GLY A 122 11.90 -8.47 -4.56
N ALA A 123 12.64 -9.39 -5.16
CA ALA A 123 12.12 -10.71 -5.57
C ALA A 123 11.45 -11.48 -4.41
N LEU A 124 11.95 -11.32 -3.18
CA LEU A 124 11.43 -11.98 -1.97
C LEU A 124 10.06 -11.44 -1.50
N LEU A 125 9.73 -10.19 -1.85
CA LEU A 125 8.49 -9.52 -1.42
C LEU A 125 7.45 -9.47 -2.53
N ARG A 126 7.78 -9.93 -3.73
CA ARG A 126 6.81 -10.06 -4.82
C ARG A 126 5.81 -11.16 -4.47
N GLY A 127 4.54 -10.81 -4.53
CA GLY A 127 3.45 -11.76 -4.26
C GLY A 127 2.98 -11.80 -2.81
N LEU A 128 3.49 -10.94 -1.93
CA LEU A 128 2.87 -10.72 -0.63
C LEU A 128 1.58 -9.90 -0.84
N PRO A 129 0.40 -10.42 -0.49
CA PRO A 129 -0.86 -9.71 -0.68
C PRO A 129 -0.86 -8.36 0.03
N GLY A 130 -1.25 -7.32 -0.67
CA GLY A 130 -1.31 -5.97 -0.12
C GLY A 130 0.00 -5.17 -0.12
N TYR A 131 1.11 -5.79 -0.54
CA TYR A 131 2.40 -5.12 -0.63
C TYR A 131 2.65 -4.53 -2.03
N GLY A 132 2.61 -3.21 -2.15
CA GLY A 132 2.80 -2.49 -3.41
C GLY A 132 4.24 -2.00 -3.66
N GLY A 133 5.12 -2.15 -2.68
CA GLY A 133 6.50 -1.68 -2.77
C GLY A 133 6.97 -0.98 -1.50
N ALA A 134 8.13 -0.37 -1.58
CA ALA A 134 8.67 0.45 -0.51
C ALA A 134 9.24 1.77 -1.06
N ALA A 135 9.29 2.77 -0.23
CA ALA A 135 9.93 4.05 -0.54
C ALA A 135 10.66 4.61 0.67
N VAL A 136 11.63 5.47 0.41
CA VAL A 136 12.22 6.30 1.44
C VAL A 136 11.44 7.62 1.45
N THR A 137 10.91 7.97 2.61
CA THR A 137 10.16 9.21 2.84
C THR A 137 11.10 10.41 2.97
N GLY A 138 10.56 11.62 2.88
CA GLY A 138 11.35 12.86 2.97
C GLY A 138 12.11 13.03 4.29
N ASP A 139 11.64 12.39 5.37
CA ASP A 139 12.31 12.35 6.68
C ASP A 139 13.29 11.15 6.82
N GLY A 140 13.59 10.44 5.73
CA GLY A 140 14.55 9.34 5.69
C GLY A 140 14.06 8.00 6.22
N ARG A 141 12.77 7.87 6.54
CA ARG A 141 12.17 6.60 6.97
C ARG A 141 11.82 5.72 5.78
N ILE A 142 11.69 4.43 6.03
CA ILE A 142 11.13 3.50 5.06
C ILE A 142 9.62 3.41 5.27
N ALA A 143 8.87 3.69 4.23
CA ALA A 143 7.43 3.47 4.19
C ALA A 143 7.09 2.28 3.29
N VAL A 144 6.19 1.43 3.76
CA VAL A 144 5.62 0.34 2.97
C VAL A 144 4.46 0.89 2.16
N ILE A 145 4.51 0.73 0.84
CA ILE A 145 3.42 1.13 -0.05
C ILE A 145 2.38 0.02 -0.05
N LEU A 146 1.15 0.38 0.27
CA LEU A 146 0.03 -0.55 0.24
C LEU A 146 -0.54 -0.68 -1.17
N ASN A 147 -0.97 -1.89 -1.50
CA ASN A 147 -1.83 -2.18 -2.63
C ASN A 147 -3.21 -2.61 -2.10
N PRO A 148 -4.16 -1.68 -1.91
CA PRO A 148 -5.47 -2.00 -1.35
C PRO A 148 -6.25 -3.03 -2.15
N ASP A 149 -6.05 -3.11 -3.47
CA ASP A 149 -6.71 -4.11 -4.32
C ASP A 149 -6.38 -5.56 -3.94
N GLU A 150 -5.21 -5.79 -3.36
CA GLU A 150 -4.76 -7.12 -2.93
C GLU A 150 -5.10 -7.41 -1.46
N LEU A 151 -5.27 -6.39 -0.62
CA LEU A 151 -5.66 -6.56 0.78
C LEU A 151 -7.05 -7.21 0.93
N THR A 152 -7.94 -6.98 -0.03
CA THR A 152 -9.31 -7.54 0.00
C THR A 152 -9.37 -9.06 -0.12
N THR A 153 -8.24 -9.71 -0.37
CA THR A 153 -8.12 -11.17 -0.48
C THR A 153 -7.74 -11.85 0.85
N MET A 154 -7.29 -11.08 1.83
CA MET A 154 -6.92 -11.65 3.13
C MET A 154 -8.17 -11.78 4.00
N ALA A 155 -8.69 -12.99 4.13
CA ALA A 155 -9.59 -13.32 5.22
C ALA A 155 -8.86 -13.04 6.54
N VAL A 156 -9.50 -12.29 7.43
CA VAL A 156 -8.96 -12.04 8.75
C VAL A 156 -8.96 -13.37 9.48
N GLU A 157 -7.80 -13.99 9.63
CA GLU A 157 -7.61 -14.95 10.70
C GLU A 157 -7.72 -14.16 12.01
N ALA A 158 -8.75 -14.48 12.72
CA ALA A 158 -9.08 -13.84 13.99
C ALA A 158 -8.00 -14.09 15.05
#